data_cf765f16ae477e06f4781f88065d37ba
#
_entry.id   cf765f16ae477e06f4781f88065d37ba
#
_cell.length_a   1.000
_cell.length_b   1.000
_cell.length_c   1.000
_cell.angle_alpha   90.00
_cell.angle_beta   90.00
_cell.angle_gamma   90.00
#
_symmetry.space_group_name_H-M   'P 1'
#
loop_
_entity.id
_entity.type
_entity.pdbx_description
1 polymer ?
#
loop_
_entity_poly.entity_id
_entity_poly.type
_entity_poly.pdbx_seq_one_letter_code
_entity_poly.pdbx_strand_id
1 'polypeptide(L)'
;LAHFRKIQLWGAIEQSIFNFGDSYVTFELAGIKTGLLICYDVEFPQHVLSLAQMGVQLILVPTANPEKFSVVCDTLVPARASENALTIVYANYCGSDNGLSFCGKSTIVGPDAKPLASAGGNEENLLIANLNSLNKIEKTLLSTQLADFRKVITK
;
A
#
# COMPACT_ATOMS: atom_id res chain seq x y z
N LEU A 1 -15.33 -2.40 -13.71
CA LEU A 1 -13.91 -2.04 -13.78
C LEU A 1 -13.70 -0.69 -13.08
N ALA A 2 -12.58 -0.55 -12.38
CA ALA A 2 -12.19 0.66 -11.68
C ALA A 2 -11.07 1.37 -12.45
N HIS A 3 -11.04 2.69 -12.39
CA HIS A 3 -9.97 3.53 -12.94
C HIS A 3 -9.53 4.53 -11.87
N PHE A 4 -8.22 4.57 -11.59
CA PHE A 4 -7.62 5.45 -10.58
C PHE A 4 -6.51 6.30 -11.21
N ARG A 5 -6.45 7.57 -10.84
CA ARG A 5 -5.35 8.47 -11.17
C ARG A 5 -4.51 8.70 -9.92
N LYS A 6 -3.19 8.57 -10.06
CA LYS A 6 -2.23 8.83 -8.98
C LYS A 6 -2.47 10.19 -8.35
N ILE A 7 -2.62 10.24 -7.03
CA ILE A 7 -2.93 11.47 -6.30
C ILE A 7 -1.66 12.27 -6.03
N GLN A 8 -0.59 11.59 -5.60
CA GLN A 8 0.68 12.24 -5.27
C GLN A 8 1.73 11.97 -6.35
N LEU A 9 2.11 12.99 -7.09
CA LEU A 9 3.15 12.89 -8.11
C LEU A 9 4.53 13.09 -7.49
N TRP A 10 5.43 12.13 -7.75
CA TRP A 10 6.77 12.14 -7.18
C TRP A 10 7.75 12.94 -8.05
N GLY A 11 8.31 14.01 -7.47
CA GLY A 11 9.35 14.80 -8.11
C GLY A 11 8.91 15.62 -9.32
N ALA A 12 9.82 16.42 -9.83
CA ALA A 12 9.52 17.37 -10.90
C ALA A 12 9.17 16.70 -12.24
N ILE A 13 9.73 15.52 -12.51
CA ILE A 13 9.47 14.80 -13.76
C ILE A 13 8.02 14.35 -13.86
N GLU A 14 7.50 13.64 -12.85
CA GLU A 14 6.09 13.22 -12.86
C GLU A 14 5.15 14.44 -12.93
N GLN A 15 5.45 15.49 -12.15
CA GLN A 15 4.65 16.72 -12.13
C GLN A 15 4.66 17.48 -13.46
N SER A 16 5.69 17.31 -14.30
CA SER A 16 5.75 17.91 -15.63
C SER A 16 4.98 17.13 -16.69
N ILE A 17 4.71 15.84 -16.46
CA ILE A 17 4.12 14.93 -17.46
C ILE A 17 2.66 14.61 -17.13
N PHE A 18 2.31 14.48 -15.85
CA PHE A 18 1.01 14.01 -15.39
C PHE A 18 0.24 15.08 -14.64
N ASN A 19 -1.07 14.93 -14.60
CA ASN A 19 -1.96 15.69 -13.73
C ASN A 19 -2.28 14.88 -12.46
N PHE A 20 -2.38 15.57 -11.32
CA PHE A 20 -2.77 14.98 -10.05
C PHE A 20 -4.16 14.33 -10.14
N GLY A 21 -4.30 13.17 -9.52
CA GLY A 21 -5.61 12.63 -9.18
C GLY A 21 -6.24 13.42 -8.03
N ASP A 22 -7.54 13.31 -7.88
CA ASP A 22 -8.34 14.11 -6.94
C ASP A 22 -9.35 13.27 -6.13
N SER A 23 -9.37 11.96 -6.36
CA SER A 23 -10.40 11.10 -5.76
C SER A 23 -9.89 9.70 -5.48
N TYR A 24 -10.40 9.10 -4.40
CA TYR A 24 -10.20 7.69 -4.11
C TYR A 24 -11.14 6.84 -4.93
N VAL A 25 -10.67 5.66 -5.29
CA VAL A 25 -11.47 4.65 -6.01
C VAL A 25 -11.53 3.38 -5.18
N THR A 26 -12.75 2.89 -4.94
CA THR A 26 -12.98 1.61 -4.29
C THR A 26 -13.88 0.73 -5.15
N PHE A 27 -13.70 -0.58 -5.06
CA PHE A 27 -14.49 -1.59 -5.76
C PHE A 27 -14.49 -2.90 -4.98
N GLU A 28 -15.39 -3.80 -5.35
CA GLU A 28 -15.43 -5.14 -4.79
C GLU A 28 -14.57 -6.10 -5.61
N LEU A 29 -13.64 -6.80 -4.96
CA LEU A 29 -12.84 -7.87 -5.54
C LEU A 29 -13.08 -9.16 -4.75
N ALA A 30 -13.81 -10.09 -5.35
CA ALA A 30 -14.20 -11.36 -4.71
C ALA A 30 -14.82 -11.19 -3.31
N GLY A 31 -15.69 -10.18 -3.15
CA GLY A 31 -16.36 -9.87 -1.87
C GLY A 31 -15.51 -9.09 -0.87
N ILE A 32 -14.32 -8.63 -1.29
CA ILE A 32 -13.43 -7.80 -0.45
C ILE A 32 -13.45 -6.36 -0.98
N LYS A 33 -13.80 -5.41 -0.12
CA LYS A 33 -13.74 -3.99 -0.48
C LYS A 33 -12.30 -3.57 -0.67
N THR A 34 -11.96 -3.20 -1.90
CA THR A 34 -10.59 -2.97 -2.35
C THR A 34 -10.41 -1.51 -2.78
N GLY A 35 -9.25 -0.94 -2.47
CA GLY A 35 -8.83 0.38 -2.90
C GLY A 35 -7.58 0.32 -3.79
N LEU A 36 -7.35 1.39 -4.53
CA LEU A 36 -6.15 1.58 -5.36
C LEU A 36 -5.33 2.76 -4.83
N LEU A 37 -4.02 2.58 -4.79
CA LEU A 37 -3.01 3.62 -4.68
C LEU A 37 -1.90 3.33 -5.70
N ILE A 38 -1.13 4.34 -6.09
CA ILE A 38 0.00 4.15 -7.01
C ILE A 38 1.28 4.68 -6.36
N CYS A 39 2.26 3.79 -6.16
CA CYS A 39 3.63 4.14 -5.78
C CYS A 39 3.66 5.11 -4.58
N TYR A 40 4.08 6.36 -4.81
CA TYR A 40 4.25 7.43 -3.82
C TYR A 40 3.00 7.69 -2.94
N ASP A 41 1.80 7.40 -3.45
CA ASP A 41 0.56 7.57 -2.67
C ASP A 41 0.57 6.80 -1.34
N VAL A 42 1.16 5.59 -1.30
CA VAL A 42 1.17 4.74 -0.10
C VAL A 42 2.05 5.29 1.03
N GLU A 43 2.98 6.17 0.69
CA GLU A 43 3.86 6.80 1.69
C GLU A 43 3.09 7.78 2.58
N PHE A 44 1.97 8.30 2.11
CA PHE A 44 1.12 9.23 2.85
C PHE A 44 0.12 8.47 3.73
N PRO A 45 0.27 8.50 5.07
CA PRO A 45 -0.63 7.81 5.97
C PRO A 45 -2.08 8.25 5.81
N GLN A 46 -2.31 9.51 5.42
CA GLN A 46 -3.64 10.08 5.20
C GLN A 46 -4.42 9.36 4.11
N HIS A 47 -3.75 8.92 3.03
CA HIS A 47 -4.42 8.20 1.94
C HIS A 47 -4.87 6.81 2.38
N VAL A 48 -4.00 6.08 3.08
CA VAL A 48 -4.33 4.75 3.60
C VAL A 48 -5.42 4.85 4.67
N LEU A 49 -5.31 5.82 5.58
CA LEU A 49 -6.33 6.10 6.59
C LEU A 49 -7.70 6.42 5.95
N SER A 50 -7.73 7.26 4.93
CA SER A 50 -8.98 7.61 4.24
C SER A 50 -9.63 6.40 3.59
N LEU A 51 -8.86 5.53 2.94
CA LEU A 51 -9.38 4.28 2.38
C LEU A 51 -9.89 3.34 3.48
N ALA A 52 -9.18 3.22 4.60
CA ALA A 52 -9.63 2.43 5.75
C ALA A 52 -10.96 2.96 6.33
N GLN A 53 -11.10 4.28 6.46
CA GLN A 53 -12.35 4.93 6.89
C GLN A 53 -13.51 4.68 5.93
N MET A 54 -13.23 4.47 4.65
CA MET A 54 -14.22 4.04 3.65
C MET A 54 -14.56 2.54 3.74
N GLY A 55 -13.95 1.80 4.65
CA GLY A 55 -14.16 0.37 4.87
C GLY A 55 -13.35 -0.53 3.92
N VAL A 56 -12.29 -0.01 3.31
CA VAL A 56 -11.37 -0.80 2.48
C VAL A 56 -10.60 -1.79 3.35
N GLN A 57 -10.51 -3.03 2.89
CA GLN A 57 -9.82 -4.14 3.57
C GLN A 57 -8.56 -4.58 2.82
N LEU A 58 -8.47 -4.24 1.54
CA LEU A 58 -7.38 -4.58 0.65
C LEU A 58 -6.97 -3.35 -0.17
N ILE A 59 -5.69 -3.02 -0.19
CA ILE A 59 -5.16 -1.95 -1.06
C ILE A 59 -4.18 -2.57 -2.06
N LEU A 60 -4.36 -2.26 -3.35
CA LEU A 60 -3.44 -2.65 -4.41
C LEU A 60 -2.55 -1.46 -4.78
N VAL A 61 -1.24 -1.67 -4.78
CA VAL A 61 -0.24 -0.61 -4.99
C VAL A 61 0.79 -1.03 -6.04
N PRO A 62 0.55 -0.80 -7.32
CA PRO A 62 1.61 -0.90 -8.33
C PRO A 62 2.62 0.22 -8.14
N THR A 63 3.93 -0.10 -8.28
CA THR A 63 4.98 0.85 -7.96
C THR A 63 6.29 0.57 -8.72
N ALA A 64 7.13 1.58 -8.81
CA ALA A 64 8.50 1.51 -9.31
C ALA A 64 9.41 2.30 -8.36
N ASN A 65 9.62 1.75 -7.14
CA ASN A 65 10.35 2.42 -6.09
C ASN A 65 11.86 2.24 -6.26
N PRO A 66 12.65 3.33 -6.38
CA PRO A 66 14.10 3.24 -6.49
C PRO A 66 14.75 2.60 -5.26
N GLU A 67 15.88 1.91 -5.46
CA GLU A 67 16.58 1.15 -4.42
C GLU A 67 16.92 1.98 -3.18
N LYS A 68 17.32 3.24 -3.37
CA LYS A 68 17.64 4.18 -2.28
C LYS A 68 16.48 4.49 -1.32
N PHE A 69 15.24 4.15 -1.72
CA PHE A 69 14.03 4.33 -0.91
C PHE A 69 13.46 3.00 -0.40
N SER A 70 14.31 2.00 -0.19
CA SER A 70 13.88 0.68 0.30
C SER A 70 13.12 0.75 1.63
N VAL A 71 13.28 1.83 2.40
CA VAL A 71 12.49 2.11 3.62
C VAL A 71 10.98 2.04 3.38
N VAL A 72 10.53 2.34 2.16
CA VAL A 72 9.09 2.24 1.81
C VAL A 72 8.64 0.78 1.88
N CYS A 73 9.41 -0.11 1.24
CA CYS A 73 9.12 -1.55 1.22
C CYS A 73 9.26 -2.18 2.62
N ASP A 74 10.35 -1.84 3.30
CA ASP A 74 10.78 -2.52 4.52
C ASP A 74 10.02 -2.01 5.77
N THR A 75 9.53 -0.77 5.74
CA THR A 75 8.96 -0.12 6.93
C THR A 75 7.59 0.49 6.68
N LEU A 76 7.45 1.36 5.67
CA LEU A 76 6.23 2.13 5.52
C LEU A 76 5.05 1.25 5.11
N VAL A 77 5.21 0.35 4.14
CA VAL A 77 4.12 -0.53 3.70
C VAL A 77 3.61 -1.43 4.83
N PRO A 78 4.48 -2.13 5.60
CA PRO A 78 4.04 -2.88 6.78
C PRO A 78 3.35 -2.00 7.84
N ALA A 79 3.89 -0.81 8.11
CA ALA A 79 3.29 0.12 9.06
C ALA A 79 1.87 0.53 8.64
N ARG A 80 1.69 0.90 7.36
CA ARG A 80 0.37 1.28 6.82
C ARG A 80 -0.66 0.15 6.94
N ALA A 81 -0.24 -1.09 6.67
CA ALA A 81 -1.11 -2.25 6.82
C ALA A 81 -1.54 -2.44 8.29
N SER A 82 -0.60 -2.37 9.22
CA SER A 82 -0.85 -2.56 10.65
C SER A 82 -1.66 -1.43 11.27
N GLU A 83 -1.29 -0.17 11.03
CA GLU A 83 -1.99 1.01 11.58
C GLU A 83 -3.49 0.98 11.28
N ASN A 84 -3.87 0.47 10.11
CA ASN A 84 -5.23 0.52 9.59
C ASN A 84 -5.92 -0.86 9.58
N ALA A 85 -5.28 -1.89 10.14
CA ALA A 85 -5.76 -3.27 10.19
C ALA A 85 -6.26 -3.79 8.83
N LEU A 86 -5.53 -3.51 7.74
CA LEU A 86 -5.88 -3.91 6.38
C LEU A 86 -4.72 -4.63 5.69
N THR A 87 -4.99 -5.23 4.54
CA THR A 87 -3.98 -5.91 3.72
C THR A 87 -3.50 -5.00 2.61
N ILE A 88 -2.18 -4.99 2.34
CA ILE A 88 -1.59 -4.26 1.22
C ILE A 88 -0.89 -5.25 0.28
N VAL A 89 -1.22 -5.17 -1.01
CA VAL A 89 -0.49 -5.81 -2.10
C VAL A 89 0.40 -4.74 -2.74
N TYR A 90 1.68 -4.81 -2.48
CA TYR A 90 2.68 -3.89 -3.01
C TYR A 90 3.47 -4.60 -4.11
N ALA A 91 3.18 -4.27 -5.37
CA ALA A 91 3.82 -4.84 -6.54
C ALA A 91 4.86 -3.86 -7.08
N ASN A 92 6.13 -4.15 -6.83
CA ASN A 92 7.23 -3.26 -7.13
C ASN A 92 8.07 -3.76 -8.31
N TYR A 93 8.56 -2.82 -9.08
CA TYR A 93 9.53 -3.07 -10.14
C TYR A 93 10.87 -3.52 -9.55
N CYS A 94 11.55 -4.47 -10.21
CA CYS A 94 12.90 -4.94 -9.85
C CYS A 94 13.87 -4.75 -11.03
N GLY A 95 15.16 -4.82 -10.73
CA GLY A 95 16.19 -4.62 -11.75
C GLY A 95 16.50 -3.14 -12.00
N SER A 96 16.93 -2.81 -13.21
CA SER A 96 17.37 -1.46 -13.57
C SER A 96 16.82 -1.05 -14.93
N ASP A 97 16.42 0.21 -15.04
CA ASP A 97 15.97 0.82 -16.29
C ASP A 97 16.41 2.29 -16.33
N ASN A 98 16.91 2.75 -17.50
CA ASN A 98 17.33 4.13 -17.75
C ASN A 98 18.26 4.72 -16.66
N GLY A 99 19.18 3.90 -16.12
CA GLY A 99 20.12 4.31 -15.08
C GLY A 99 19.55 4.39 -13.67
N LEU A 100 18.30 3.98 -13.46
CA LEU A 100 17.69 3.81 -12.15
C LEU A 100 17.67 2.33 -11.77
N SER A 101 18.10 2.02 -10.55
CA SER A 101 17.91 0.70 -9.93
C SER A 101 16.70 0.74 -9.01
N PHE A 102 15.88 -0.32 -9.08
CA PHE A 102 14.66 -0.46 -8.31
C PHE A 102 14.84 -1.50 -7.21
N CYS A 103 14.18 -1.29 -6.07
CA CYS A 103 14.41 -2.12 -4.89
C CYS A 103 13.74 -3.50 -4.95
N GLY A 104 12.88 -3.80 -5.94
CA GLY A 104 12.11 -5.03 -5.93
C GLY A 104 11.28 -5.15 -4.66
N LYS A 105 11.48 -6.21 -3.88
CA LYS A 105 10.84 -6.42 -2.57
C LYS A 105 9.32 -6.31 -2.63
N SER A 106 8.70 -6.78 -3.72
CA SER A 106 7.24 -6.91 -3.79
C SER A 106 6.73 -7.72 -2.60
N THR A 107 5.60 -7.32 -2.04
CA THR A 107 5.08 -7.99 -0.84
C THR A 107 3.56 -7.95 -0.78
N ILE A 108 2.97 -8.97 -0.16
CA ILE A 108 1.59 -8.98 0.30
C ILE A 108 1.67 -8.99 1.82
N VAL A 109 1.27 -7.88 2.46
CA VAL A 109 1.37 -7.68 3.91
C VAL A 109 -0.02 -7.74 4.53
N GLY A 110 -0.14 -8.53 5.59
CA GLY A 110 -1.35 -8.64 6.39
C GLY A 110 -1.54 -7.50 7.40
N PRO A 111 -2.71 -7.44 8.04
CA PRO A 111 -3.06 -6.41 9.01
C PRO A 111 -2.24 -6.45 10.31
N ASP A 112 -1.44 -7.49 10.52
CA ASP A 112 -0.49 -7.64 11.63
C ASP A 112 0.95 -7.25 11.25
N ALA A 113 1.14 -6.54 10.15
CA ALA A 113 2.40 -6.15 9.52
C ALA A 113 3.27 -7.33 9.03
N LYS A 114 2.76 -8.58 9.07
CA LYS A 114 3.53 -9.73 8.61
C LYS A 114 3.33 -9.99 7.13
N PRO A 115 4.39 -10.34 6.40
CA PRO A 115 4.25 -10.72 5.00
C PRO A 115 3.52 -12.08 4.88
N LEU A 116 2.48 -12.11 4.05
CA LEU A 116 1.85 -13.34 3.59
C LEU A 116 2.64 -13.96 2.44
N ALA A 117 3.28 -13.13 1.64
CA ALA A 117 4.22 -13.49 0.59
C ALA A 117 5.16 -12.31 0.33
N SER A 118 6.42 -12.57 -0.02
CA SER A 118 7.41 -11.55 -0.35
C SER A 118 8.40 -12.03 -1.41
N ALA A 119 8.89 -11.11 -2.24
CA ALA A 119 9.96 -11.33 -3.21
C ALA A 119 11.27 -10.71 -2.71
N GLY A 120 12.39 -11.18 -3.30
CA GLY A 120 13.69 -10.53 -3.17
C GLY A 120 13.79 -9.20 -3.93
N GLY A 121 14.97 -8.58 -3.86
CA GLY A 121 15.22 -7.28 -4.51
C GLY A 121 15.45 -7.36 -6.02
N ASN A 122 16.00 -8.47 -6.52
CA ASN A 122 16.60 -8.54 -7.87
C ASN A 122 15.92 -9.55 -8.80
N GLU A 123 14.81 -10.15 -8.39
CA GLU A 123 14.18 -11.24 -9.14
C GLU A 123 12.72 -10.90 -9.49
N GLU A 124 12.32 -11.26 -10.71
CA GLU A 124 10.91 -11.29 -11.08
C GLU A 124 10.24 -12.46 -10.37
N ASN A 125 9.14 -12.20 -9.69
CA ASN A 125 8.42 -13.20 -8.91
C ASN A 125 6.91 -13.06 -9.06
N LEU A 126 6.20 -14.20 -9.09
CA LEU A 126 4.77 -14.25 -8.91
C LEU A 126 4.45 -14.58 -7.44
N LEU A 127 3.96 -13.61 -6.70
CA LEU A 127 3.53 -13.81 -5.33
C LEU A 127 2.09 -14.30 -5.27
N ILE A 128 1.85 -15.36 -4.52
CA ILE A 128 0.52 -15.92 -4.28
C ILE A 128 0.31 -15.99 -2.77
N ALA A 129 -0.82 -15.47 -2.31
CA ALA A 129 -1.22 -15.56 -0.91
C ALA A 129 -2.69 -15.97 -0.78
N ASN A 130 -2.99 -16.77 0.23
CA ASN A 130 -4.35 -17.13 0.58
C ASN A 130 -4.88 -16.18 1.65
N LEU A 131 -5.76 -15.25 1.28
CA LEU A 131 -6.33 -14.26 2.19
C LEU A 131 -7.22 -14.88 3.28
N ASN A 132 -7.69 -16.11 3.13
CA ASN A 132 -8.41 -16.82 4.20
C ASN A 132 -7.52 -17.06 5.43
N SER A 133 -6.19 -17.05 5.29
CA SER A 133 -5.27 -17.17 6.41
C SER A 133 -5.40 -15.98 7.38
N LEU A 134 -5.87 -14.83 6.92
CA LEU A 134 -6.10 -13.62 7.74
C LEU A 134 -7.15 -13.86 8.83
N ASN A 135 -8.12 -14.75 8.58
CA ASN A 135 -9.13 -15.12 9.58
C ASN A 135 -8.55 -15.84 10.81
N LYS A 136 -7.29 -16.30 10.72
CA LYS A 136 -6.57 -16.96 11.82
C LYS A 136 -5.79 -15.97 12.70
N ILE A 137 -5.68 -14.72 12.29
CA ILE A 137 -5.03 -13.69 13.10
C ILE A 137 -5.92 -13.38 14.29
N GLU A 138 -5.34 -13.44 15.47
CA GLU A 138 -6.03 -13.08 16.71
C GLU A 138 -6.43 -11.60 16.66
N LYS A 139 -7.72 -11.33 16.79
CA LYS A 139 -8.27 -9.96 16.65
C LYS A 139 -7.68 -8.97 17.65
N THR A 140 -7.26 -9.44 18.81
CA THR A 140 -6.62 -8.64 19.85
C THR A 140 -5.24 -8.10 19.44
N LEU A 141 -4.64 -8.67 18.38
CA LEU A 141 -3.35 -8.22 17.83
C LEU A 141 -3.52 -7.15 16.74
N LEU A 142 -4.76 -6.90 16.30
CA LEU A 142 -5.03 -5.92 15.26
C LEU A 142 -5.18 -4.52 15.84
N SER A 143 -4.78 -3.52 15.06
CA SER A 143 -4.91 -2.11 15.45
C SER A 143 -6.37 -1.72 15.63
N THR A 144 -6.67 -1.03 16.72
CA THR A 144 -7.95 -0.38 17.00
C THR A 144 -7.89 1.13 16.79
N GLN A 145 -6.77 1.65 16.29
CA GLN A 145 -6.52 3.10 16.15
C GLN A 145 -7.62 3.83 15.38
N LEU A 146 -8.19 3.18 14.37
CA LEU A 146 -9.26 3.78 13.57
C LEU A 146 -10.52 4.10 14.41
N ALA A 147 -10.84 3.23 15.40
CA ALA A 147 -11.98 3.40 16.30
C ALA A 147 -11.62 4.26 17.53
N ASP A 148 -10.38 4.18 17.99
CA ASP A 148 -9.94 4.80 19.24
C ASP A 148 -9.50 6.25 19.08
N PHE A 149 -9.30 6.71 17.84
CA PHE A 149 -8.78 8.05 17.57
C PHE A 149 -9.68 9.15 18.14
N ARG A 150 -9.11 9.96 19.01
CA ARG A 150 -9.77 11.13 19.61
C ARG A 150 -9.25 12.41 18.97
N LYS A 151 -10.17 13.17 18.37
CA LYS A 151 -9.84 14.47 17.79
C LYS A 151 -9.42 15.45 18.89
N VAL A 152 -8.22 16.03 18.76
CA VAL A 152 -7.71 17.04 19.69
C VAL A 152 -7.91 18.42 19.06
N ILE A 153 -8.41 19.35 19.86
CA ILE A 153 -8.56 20.76 19.47
C ILE A 153 -7.28 21.50 19.90
N THR A 154 -6.60 22.12 18.96
CA THR A 154 -5.52 23.09 19.26
C THR A 154 -6.14 24.33 19.88
N LYS A 155 -5.70 24.70 21.09
CA LYS A 155 -6.07 25.96 21.75
C LYS A 155 -5.16 27.08 21.29
#